data_d4b0e500a4b9fe298fb4cc0be45a2022
#
_entry.id   d4b0e500a4b9fe298fb4cc0be45a2022
#
_cell.length_a   1.000
_cell.length_b   1.000
_cell.length_c   1.000
_cell.angle_alpha   90.00
_cell.angle_beta   90.00
_cell.angle_gamma   90.00
#
_symmetry.space_group_name_H-M   'P 1'
#
loop_
_entity.id
_entity.type
_entity.pdbx_description
1 polymer ?
#
loop_
_entity_poly.entity_id
_entity_poly.type
_entity_poly.pdbx_seq_one_letter_code
_entity_poly.pdbx_strand_id
1 'polypeptide(L)'
;MQIPQSDILTTNRLVKIFSNTVATYKFFWFVSIMQVHAKSDNPKISVWDIVIRMVANAWYPIHYFRLSFGKSDSLFDIVMELQHITQIPIDANSQTIIDGLQSRLEDKQIKRLLNTLTLNVPYRFLRPWIDTSDDKEMVRRSQILENGSLYALYKNGSDFYIVLNQAWDAYLHTHYNILVDFAYWNLTLFLQTRNPNVPAIPNKLIRPEVRKSLTKQHNYWDMVMTIGGPIHCIYTDKLLHPKD
;
A
#
# COMPACT_ATOMS: atom_id res chain seq x y z
N MET A 1 -11.23 15.09 -0.57
CA MET A 1 -11.00 14.77 0.85
C MET A 1 -9.92 15.69 1.37
N GLN A 2 -10.09 16.30 2.52
CA GLN A 2 -9.11 17.19 3.15
C GLN A 2 -8.54 16.51 4.39
N ILE A 3 -7.26 16.76 4.67
CA ILE A 3 -6.63 16.31 5.92
C ILE A 3 -6.74 17.41 6.98
N PRO A 4 -6.66 17.07 8.28
CA PRO A 4 -6.69 18.05 9.35
C PRO A 4 -5.60 19.11 9.19
N GLN A 5 -5.93 20.35 9.47
CA GLN A 5 -4.97 21.45 9.44
C GLN A 5 -4.13 21.44 10.72
N SER A 6 -2.95 22.03 10.64
CA SER A 6 -2.06 22.22 11.78
C SER A 6 -1.44 23.61 11.71
N ASP A 7 -1.37 24.29 12.84
CA ASP A 7 -0.74 25.61 12.94
C ASP A 7 0.80 25.52 12.90
N ILE A 8 1.33 24.34 13.18
CA ILE A 8 2.78 24.11 13.27
C ILE A 8 3.34 23.47 12.00
N LEU A 9 2.52 22.60 11.33
CA LEU A 9 2.97 21.79 10.21
C LEU A 9 2.44 22.32 8.89
N THR A 10 3.26 22.26 7.86
CA THR A 10 2.85 22.55 6.48
C THR A 10 2.11 21.38 5.86
N THR A 11 0.91 21.06 6.38
CA THR A 11 0.07 19.92 5.94
C THR A 11 -0.26 19.96 4.44
N ASN A 12 -0.31 21.13 3.83
CA ASN A 12 -0.46 21.29 2.38
C ASN A 12 0.66 20.62 1.57
N ARG A 13 1.88 20.50 2.12
CA ARG A 13 2.98 19.79 1.47
C ARG A 13 2.74 18.28 1.47
N LEU A 14 2.11 17.74 2.52
CA LEU A 14 1.70 16.34 2.58
C LEU A 14 0.63 16.04 1.50
N VAL A 15 -0.34 16.93 1.34
CA VAL A 15 -1.36 16.78 0.27
C VAL A 15 -0.72 16.78 -1.12
N LYS A 16 0.26 17.65 -1.36
CA LYS A 16 0.96 17.76 -2.66
C LYS A 16 1.74 16.51 -3.06
N ILE A 17 2.05 15.58 -2.14
CA ILE A 17 2.74 14.33 -2.47
C ILE A 17 1.97 13.55 -3.54
N PHE A 18 0.64 13.52 -3.44
CA PHE A 18 -0.22 12.71 -4.29
C PHE A 18 -0.74 13.45 -5.53
N SER A 19 -0.46 14.75 -5.67
CA SER A 19 -0.97 15.56 -6.79
C SER A 19 -0.37 15.17 -8.15
N ASN A 20 0.90 14.74 -8.17
CA ASN A 20 1.62 14.34 -9.39
C ASN A 20 2.24 12.96 -9.20
N THR A 21 1.43 11.93 -9.42
CA THR A 21 1.86 10.54 -9.27
C THR A 21 1.76 9.81 -10.61
N VAL A 22 2.85 9.15 -11.00
CA VAL A 22 2.93 8.32 -12.21
C VAL A 22 2.87 6.83 -11.88
N ALA A 23 3.04 6.47 -10.62
CA ALA A 23 3.07 5.10 -10.10
C ALA A 23 2.52 5.03 -8.67
N THR A 24 2.19 3.84 -8.19
CA THR A 24 1.55 3.63 -6.88
C THR A 24 2.50 3.80 -5.68
N TYR A 25 3.80 3.90 -5.92
CA TYR A 25 4.83 3.86 -4.86
C TYR A 25 4.60 4.84 -3.72
N LYS A 26 4.23 6.11 -4.00
CA LYS A 26 4.05 7.13 -2.97
C LYS A 26 2.89 6.81 -2.03
N PHE A 27 1.82 6.21 -2.56
CA PHE A 27 0.67 5.83 -1.75
C PHE A 27 1.02 4.69 -0.80
N PHE A 28 1.59 3.60 -1.36
CA PHE A 28 1.99 2.45 -0.55
C PHE A 28 3.13 2.79 0.43
N TRP A 29 4.06 3.65 0.02
CA TRP A 29 5.13 4.16 0.90
C TRP A 29 4.56 4.86 2.12
N PHE A 30 3.65 5.81 1.92
CA PHE A 30 3.05 6.56 3.02
C PHE A 30 2.23 5.66 3.94
N VAL A 31 1.34 4.83 3.38
CA VAL A 31 0.56 3.87 4.16
C VAL A 31 1.46 2.94 4.97
N SER A 32 2.57 2.47 4.38
CA SER A 32 3.52 1.60 5.06
C SER A 32 4.26 2.29 6.20
N ILE A 33 4.67 3.56 6.01
CA ILE A 33 5.23 4.37 7.12
C ILE A 33 4.22 4.46 8.26
N MET A 34 2.98 4.83 7.96
CA MET A 34 1.91 4.95 8.96
C MET A 34 1.71 3.66 9.75
N GLN A 35 1.66 2.52 9.03
CA GLN A 35 1.46 1.21 9.64
C GLN A 35 2.66 0.71 10.47
N VAL A 36 3.89 1.03 10.08
CA VAL A 36 5.09 0.70 10.87
C VAL A 36 5.13 1.58 12.11
N HIS A 37 4.93 2.89 11.93
CA HIS A 37 4.93 3.87 13.01
C HIS A 37 3.87 3.55 14.09
N ALA A 38 2.66 3.17 13.70
CA ALA A 38 1.60 2.80 14.64
C ALA A 38 1.89 1.55 15.50
N LYS A 39 2.91 0.75 15.15
CA LYS A 39 3.32 -0.43 15.90
C LYS A 39 4.45 -0.20 16.89
N SER A 40 5.11 0.95 16.82
CA SER A 40 6.30 1.25 17.60
C SER A 40 6.43 2.74 17.82
N ASP A 41 6.70 3.16 19.05
CA ASP A 41 6.99 4.56 19.40
C ASP A 41 8.40 5.00 18.95
N ASN A 42 9.13 4.14 18.24
CA ASN A 42 10.46 4.46 17.74
C ASN A 42 10.34 5.28 16.45
N PRO A 43 10.83 6.53 16.42
CA PRO A 43 10.82 7.37 15.23
C PRO A 43 11.75 6.84 14.11
N LYS A 44 12.70 5.96 14.45
CA LYS A 44 13.61 5.32 13.50
C LYS A 44 12.94 4.10 12.87
N ILE A 45 12.72 4.15 11.56
CA ILE A 45 12.07 3.09 10.80
C ILE A 45 13.02 2.58 9.72
N SER A 46 13.23 1.27 9.66
CA SER A 46 13.98 0.64 8.58
C SER A 46 13.27 0.79 7.24
N VAL A 47 14.00 1.17 6.20
CA VAL A 47 13.45 1.21 4.84
C VAL A 47 13.03 -0.19 4.39
N TRP A 48 13.68 -1.24 4.85
CA TRP A 48 13.30 -2.63 4.56
C TRP A 48 11.92 -2.98 5.13
N ASP A 49 11.61 -2.54 6.35
CA ASP A 49 10.29 -2.75 6.94
C ASP A 49 9.19 -2.02 6.15
N ILE A 50 9.51 -0.83 5.64
CA ILE A 50 8.56 -0.06 4.81
C ILE A 50 8.33 -0.78 3.48
N VAL A 51 9.37 -1.20 2.75
CA VAL A 51 9.20 -1.83 1.43
C VAL A 51 8.55 -3.22 1.53
N ILE A 52 8.85 -4.00 2.56
CA ILE A 52 8.17 -5.27 2.81
C ILE A 52 6.67 -5.03 3.02
N ARG A 53 6.32 -4.00 3.77
CA ARG A 53 4.92 -3.65 4.00
C ARG A 53 4.25 -3.09 2.75
N MET A 54 4.97 -2.35 1.89
CA MET A 54 4.45 -1.97 0.57
C MET A 54 4.05 -3.19 -0.26
N VAL A 55 4.89 -4.22 -0.27
CA VAL A 55 4.60 -5.50 -0.95
C VAL A 55 3.37 -6.16 -0.32
N ALA A 56 3.29 -6.24 1.01
CA ALA A 56 2.15 -6.83 1.71
C ALA A 56 0.83 -6.09 1.42
N ASN A 57 0.86 -4.76 1.37
CA ASN A 57 -0.30 -3.94 1.03
C ASN A 57 -0.73 -4.10 -0.43
N ALA A 58 0.22 -4.33 -1.35
CA ALA A 58 -0.04 -4.53 -2.77
C ALA A 58 -0.43 -5.98 -3.12
N TRP A 59 -0.22 -6.93 -2.21
CA TRP A 59 -0.42 -8.36 -2.44
C TRP A 59 -1.85 -8.71 -2.84
N TYR A 60 -2.81 -8.31 -2.02
CA TYR A 60 -4.22 -8.62 -2.24
C TYR A 60 -4.80 -8.01 -3.53
N PRO A 61 -4.65 -6.71 -3.81
CA PRO A 61 -5.16 -6.13 -5.05
C PRO A 61 -4.51 -6.72 -6.31
N ILE A 62 -3.27 -7.17 -6.23
CA ILE A 62 -2.57 -7.78 -7.37
C ILE A 62 -3.01 -9.24 -7.57
N HIS A 63 -2.96 -10.07 -6.53
CA HIS A 63 -3.20 -11.50 -6.70
C HIS A 63 -4.67 -11.84 -6.87
N TYR A 64 -5.59 -11.16 -6.15
CA TYR A 64 -7.01 -11.45 -6.22
C TYR A 64 -7.71 -10.77 -7.41
N PHE A 65 -7.37 -9.52 -7.68
CA PHE A 65 -8.11 -8.71 -8.65
C PHE A 65 -7.32 -8.36 -9.89
N ARG A 66 -6.03 -8.71 -9.94
CA ARG A 66 -5.13 -8.39 -11.05
C ARG A 66 -5.20 -6.90 -11.44
N LEU A 67 -5.33 -6.02 -10.45
CA LEU A 67 -5.42 -4.60 -10.72
C LEU A 67 -4.15 -4.11 -11.44
N SER A 68 -4.33 -3.41 -12.55
CA SER A 68 -3.22 -2.75 -13.23
C SER A 68 -2.77 -1.55 -12.42
N PHE A 69 -1.49 -1.49 -12.11
CA PHE A 69 -0.86 -0.32 -11.46
C PHE A 69 -0.30 0.68 -12.49
N GLY A 70 -0.34 0.31 -13.77
CA GLY A 70 0.17 1.11 -14.88
C GLY A 70 1.55 0.64 -15.36
N LYS A 71 1.87 0.97 -16.62
CA LYS A 71 3.09 0.50 -17.31
C LYS A 71 4.40 0.92 -16.65
N SER A 72 4.41 2.04 -15.92
CA SER A 72 5.61 2.58 -15.26
C SER A 72 5.78 2.12 -13.82
N ASP A 73 4.94 1.19 -13.36
CA ASP A 73 4.91 0.73 -11.98
C ASP A 73 5.41 -0.72 -11.91
N SER A 74 6.62 -0.91 -11.42
CA SER A 74 7.21 -2.26 -11.28
C SER A 74 6.72 -3.00 -10.03
N LEU A 75 5.89 -2.40 -9.17
CA LEU A 75 5.42 -3.06 -7.94
C LEU A 75 4.59 -4.31 -8.26
N PHE A 76 3.81 -4.26 -9.35
CA PHE A 76 3.05 -5.41 -9.82
C PHE A 76 3.99 -6.60 -10.14
N ASP A 77 5.01 -6.37 -10.96
CA ASP A 77 5.94 -7.42 -11.39
C ASP A 77 6.78 -7.93 -10.21
N ILE A 78 7.21 -7.03 -9.32
CA ILE A 78 7.95 -7.40 -8.10
C ILE A 78 7.09 -8.30 -7.20
N VAL A 79 5.83 -7.97 -6.97
CA VAL A 79 4.92 -8.78 -6.12
C VAL A 79 4.68 -10.15 -6.75
N MET A 80 4.47 -10.21 -8.07
CA MET A 80 4.30 -11.47 -8.78
C MET A 80 5.54 -12.36 -8.69
N GLU A 81 6.73 -11.79 -8.89
CA GLU A 81 7.99 -12.51 -8.82
C GLU A 81 8.30 -12.97 -7.38
N LEU A 82 8.07 -12.11 -6.39
CA LEU A 82 8.23 -12.48 -4.98
C LEU A 82 7.32 -13.64 -4.60
N GLN A 83 6.07 -13.67 -5.06
CA GLN A 83 5.17 -14.80 -4.83
C GLN A 83 5.71 -16.08 -5.47
N HIS A 84 6.21 -15.99 -6.71
CA HIS A 84 6.79 -17.13 -7.42
C HIS A 84 8.02 -17.70 -6.69
N ILE A 85 8.93 -16.84 -6.19
CA ILE A 85 10.14 -17.28 -5.50
C ILE A 85 9.84 -17.82 -4.10
N THR A 86 8.99 -17.12 -3.35
CA THR A 86 8.76 -17.43 -1.93
C THR A 86 7.71 -18.49 -1.71
N GLN A 87 6.84 -18.72 -2.68
CA GLN A 87 5.66 -19.60 -2.60
C GLN A 87 4.71 -19.20 -1.45
N ILE A 88 4.75 -17.93 -1.03
CA ILE A 88 3.77 -17.41 -0.06
C ILE A 88 2.38 -17.51 -0.71
N PRO A 89 1.38 -18.07 0.00
CA PRO A 89 0.03 -18.21 -0.55
C PRO A 89 -0.54 -16.86 -1.04
N ILE A 90 -1.22 -16.88 -2.17
CA ILE A 90 -1.85 -15.68 -2.75
C ILE A 90 -2.91 -15.08 -1.82
N ASP A 91 -3.51 -15.91 -0.98
CA ASP A 91 -4.52 -15.53 0.01
C ASP A 91 -3.94 -15.32 1.42
N ALA A 92 -2.60 -15.28 1.55
CA ALA A 92 -1.94 -15.02 2.82
C ALA A 92 -2.39 -13.67 3.42
N ASN A 93 -2.48 -13.61 4.75
CA ASN A 93 -2.70 -12.34 5.44
C ASN A 93 -1.42 -11.48 5.46
N SER A 94 -1.58 -10.20 5.73
CA SER A 94 -0.46 -9.25 5.74
C SER A 94 0.69 -9.67 6.65
N GLN A 95 0.42 -10.24 7.81
CA GLN A 95 1.49 -10.62 8.75
C GLN A 95 2.29 -11.81 8.20
N THR A 96 1.62 -12.83 7.66
CA THR A 96 2.28 -13.98 7.01
C THR A 96 3.20 -13.53 5.87
N ILE A 97 2.78 -12.55 5.07
CA ILE A 97 3.59 -12.02 3.97
C ILE A 97 4.81 -11.28 4.54
N ILE A 98 4.61 -10.44 5.54
CA ILE A 98 5.70 -9.68 6.19
C ILE A 98 6.73 -10.64 6.78
N ASP A 99 6.32 -11.59 7.60
CA ASP A 99 7.21 -12.55 8.26
C ASP A 99 7.95 -13.42 7.24
N GLY A 100 7.23 -13.84 6.19
CA GLY A 100 7.78 -14.62 5.10
C GLY A 100 8.86 -13.89 4.29
N LEU A 101 8.73 -12.58 4.10
CA LEU A 101 9.73 -11.76 3.42
C LEU A 101 10.87 -11.35 4.35
N GLN A 102 10.58 -11.00 5.61
CA GLN A 102 11.60 -10.64 6.61
C GLN A 102 12.56 -11.79 6.86
N SER A 103 12.05 -13.02 7.01
CA SER A 103 12.90 -14.20 7.23
C SER A 103 13.82 -14.55 6.04
N ARG A 104 13.57 -13.96 4.86
CA ARG A 104 14.33 -14.19 3.62
C ARG A 104 15.09 -12.97 3.11
N LEU A 105 15.27 -11.93 3.94
CA LEU A 105 15.99 -10.71 3.53
C LEU A 105 17.46 -10.95 3.17
N GLU A 106 18.07 -12.04 3.62
CA GLU A 106 19.45 -12.41 3.24
C GLU A 106 19.51 -13.09 1.87
N ASP A 107 18.38 -13.54 1.31
CA ASP A 107 18.32 -14.03 -0.06
C ASP A 107 18.61 -12.90 -1.05
N LYS A 108 19.62 -13.11 -1.90
CA LYS A 108 20.11 -12.09 -2.85
C LYS A 108 19.05 -11.71 -3.88
N GLN A 109 18.21 -12.64 -4.31
CA GLN A 109 17.20 -12.39 -5.34
C GLN A 109 16.05 -11.59 -4.73
N ILE A 110 15.56 -11.96 -3.56
CA ILE A 110 14.52 -11.23 -2.84
C ILE A 110 15.00 -9.82 -2.49
N LYS A 111 16.20 -9.70 -1.93
CA LYS A 111 16.80 -8.40 -1.57
C LYS A 111 16.95 -7.49 -2.78
N ARG A 112 17.35 -8.03 -3.94
CA ARG A 112 17.44 -7.27 -5.20
C ARG A 112 16.07 -6.73 -5.65
N LEU A 113 15.02 -7.55 -5.61
CA LEU A 113 13.67 -7.13 -5.97
C LEU A 113 13.17 -6.02 -5.04
N LEU A 114 13.27 -6.22 -3.72
CA LEU A 114 12.88 -5.23 -2.74
C LEU A 114 13.70 -3.93 -2.87
N ASN A 115 15.00 -4.03 -3.17
CA ASN A 115 15.86 -2.85 -3.35
C ASN A 115 15.39 -1.96 -4.49
N THR A 116 14.77 -2.51 -5.54
CA THR A 116 14.19 -1.71 -6.62
C THR A 116 13.18 -0.68 -6.10
N LEU A 117 12.42 -1.02 -5.07
CA LEU A 117 11.46 -0.11 -4.43
C LEU A 117 12.12 1.02 -3.64
N THR A 118 13.39 0.85 -3.26
CA THR A 118 14.13 1.87 -2.49
C THR A 118 14.83 2.91 -3.37
N LEU A 119 14.91 2.70 -4.68
CA LEU A 119 15.72 3.54 -5.57
C LEU A 119 15.18 4.96 -5.74
N ASN A 120 13.88 5.14 -5.65
CA ASN A 120 13.26 6.41 -5.99
C ASN A 120 12.34 6.96 -4.90
N VAL A 121 11.42 6.12 -4.36
CA VAL A 121 10.33 6.63 -3.55
C VAL A 121 10.79 7.30 -2.25
N PRO A 122 11.82 6.83 -1.53
CA PRO A 122 12.25 7.48 -0.29
C PRO A 122 12.66 8.95 -0.50
N TYR A 123 13.30 9.23 -1.64
CA TYR A 123 13.78 10.57 -2.01
C TYR A 123 12.67 11.42 -2.62
N ARG A 124 11.96 10.88 -3.60
CA ARG A 124 10.91 11.62 -4.35
C ARG A 124 9.70 11.95 -3.49
N PHE A 125 9.49 11.22 -2.41
CA PHE A 125 8.43 11.53 -1.44
C PHE A 125 8.67 12.86 -0.73
N LEU A 126 9.91 13.24 -0.48
CA LEU A 126 10.30 14.47 0.20
C LEU A 126 10.30 15.73 -0.66
N ARG A 127 10.13 15.61 -1.98
CA ARG A 127 10.17 16.76 -2.91
C ARG A 127 9.25 17.92 -2.56
N PRO A 128 8.05 17.74 -1.97
CA PRO A 128 7.24 18.88 -1.54
C PRO A 128 7.90 19.77 -0.48
N TRP A 129 8.85 19.23 0.28
CA TRP A 129 9.60 19.99 1.29
C TRP A 129 10.96 20.44 0.81
N ILE A 130 11.61 19.63 -0.03
CA ILE A 130 13.00 19.81 -0.43
C ILE A 130 13.05 19.77 -1.96
N ASP A 131 13.24 20.92 -2.56
CA ASP A 131 13.35 21.06 -4.01
C ASP A 131 14.76 20.68 -4.46
N THR A 132 14.95 19.43 -4.87
CA THR A 132 16.15 18.90 -5.49
C THR A 132 15.82 17.62 -6.27
N SER A 133 16.59 17.36 -7.32
CA SER A 133 16.57 16.10 -8.07
C SER A 133 17.76 15.19 -7.70
N ASP A 134 18.76 15.69 -6.97
CA ASP A 134 19.91 14.93 -6.52
C ASP A 134 19.59 14.19 -5.22
N ASP A 135 19.74 12.86 -5.26
CA ASP A 135 19.43 11.98 -4.12
C ASP A 135 20.41 12.20 -2.93
N LYS A 136 21.67 12.52 -3.20
CA LYS A 136 22.67 12.82 -2.14
C LYS A 136 22.31 14.12 -1.43
N GLU A 137 21.96 15.13 -2.19
CA GLU A 137 21.51 16.41 -1.69
C GLU A 137 20.18 16.26 -0.92
N MET A 138 19.27 15.40 -1.41
CA MET A 138 18.03 15.08 -0.70
C MET A 138 18.32 14.48 0.68
N VAL A 139 19.24 13.50 0.76
CA VAL A 139 19.66 12.90 2.05
C VAL A 139 20.20 13.99 2.98
N ARG A 140 21.18 14.76 2.51
CA ARG A 140 21.82 15.81 3.31
C ARG A 140 20.81 16.84 3.84
N ARG A 141 19.93 17.34 2.95
CA ARG A 141 18.96 18.38 3.32
C ARG A 141 17.81 17.84 4.16
N SER A 142 17.43 16.57 4.02
CA SER A 142 16.38 15.96 4.84
C SER A 142 16.76 15.87 6.33
N GLN A 143 18.05 15.88 6.64
CA GLN A 143 18.56 15.83 8.01
C GLN A 143 18.56 17.22 8.70
N ILE A 144 18.21 18.27 7.97
CA ILE A 144 18.04 19.62 8.53
C ILE A 144 16.60 19.73 9.02
N LEU A 145 16.40 19.75 10.33
CA LEU A 145 15.07 19.71 10.98
C LEU A 145 14.16 20.88 10.59
N GLU A 146 14.76 22.05 10.36
CA GLU A 146 14.06 23.29 9.98
C GLU A 146 13.34 23.21 8.64
N ASN A 147 13.67 22.22 7.80
CA ASN A 147 12.93 21.97 6.56
C ASN A 147 11.48 21.57 6.78
N GLY A 148 11.12 21.12 7.98
CA GLY A 148 9.78 20.65 8.32
C GLY A 148 9.34 19.43 7.50
N SER A 149 10.29 18.68 6.91
CA SER A 149 10.01 17.47 6.14
C SER A 149 9.45 16.36 7.03
N LEU A 150 8.68 15.44 6.45
CA LEU A 150 8.06 14.36 7.21
C LEU A 150 9.08 13.47 7.91
N TYR A 151 10.21 13.22 7.26
CA TYR A 151 11.30 12.41 7.81
C TYR A 151 12.66 12.85 7.27
N ALA A 152 13.71 12.46 7.99
CA ALA A 152 15.09 12.51 7.56
C ALA A 152 15.53 11.14 7.01
N LEU A 153 16.35 11.15 5.97
CA LEU A 153 16.93 9.96 5.36
C LEU A 153 18.34 9.71 5.90
N TYR A 154 18.64 8.47 6.24
CA TYR A 154 19.96 8.01 6.63
C TYR A 154 20.33 6.77 5.83
N LYS A 155 21.43 6.85 5.10
CA LYS A 155 21.95 5.74 4.32
C LYS A 155 23.46 5.62 4.53
N ASN A 156 23.88 4.54 5.18
CA ASN A 156 25.28 4.24 5.43
C ASN A 156 25.53 2.76 5.16
N GLY A 157 26.15 2.45 4.02
CA GLY A 157 26.36 1.08 3.59
C GLY A 157 25.04 0.31 3.43
N SER A 158 24.89 -0.76 4.19
CA SER A 158 23.66 -1.59 4.24
C SER A 158 22.54 -0.96 5.08
N ASP A 159 22.87 -0.03 5.97
CA ASP A 159 21.92 0.62 6.86
C ASP A 159 21.17 1.71 6.10
N PHE A 160 19.90 1.46 5.86
CA PHE A 160 19.01 2.41 5.24
C PHE A 160 17.74 2.53 6.07
N TYR A 161 17.55 3.72 6.66
CA TYR A 161 16.41 4.00 7.53
C TYR A 161 15.95 5.45 7.40
N ILE A 162 14.75 5.70 7.82
CA ILE A 162 14.20 7.04 8.00
C ILE A 162 14.06 7.35 9.50
N VAL A 163 14.13 8.63 9.86
CA VAL A 163 13.77 9.10 11.19
C VAL A 163 12.64 10.10 11.01
N LEU A 164 11.48 9.82 11.59
CA LEU A 164 10.33 10.72 11.55
C LEU A 164 10.67 12.02 12.28
N ASN A 165 10.27 13.14 11.69
CA ASN A 165 10.42 14.42 12.34
C ASN A 165 9.45 14.50 13.53
N GLN A 166 9.97 14.84 14.71
CA GLN A 166 9.21 14.89 15.95
C GLN A 166 7.94 15.76 15.86
N ALA A 167 8.00 16.85 15.10
CA ALA A 167 6.83 17.70 14.88
C ALA A 167 5.69 16.97 14.14
N TRP A 168 6.01 15.99 13.30
CA TRP A 168 5.02 15.16 12.61
C TRP A 168 4.51 14.00 13.44
N ASP A 169 5.28 13.51 14.39
CA ASP A 169 4.97 12.30 15.17
C ASP A 169 3.57 12.37 15.81
N ALA A 170 3.32 13.37 16.63
CA ALA A 170 2.03 13.57 17.29
C ALA A 170 0.87 13.74 16.28
N TYR A 171 1.12 14.45 15.17
CA TYR A 171 0.12 14.66 14.14
C TYR A 171 -0.24 13.34 13.42
N LEU A 172 0.75 12.53 13.06
CA LEU A 172 0.54 11.24 12.41
C LEU A 172 -0.21 10.28 13.32
N HIS A 173 0.15 10.26 14.61
CA HIS A 173 -0.52 9.42 15.59
C HIS A 173 -1.98 9.82 15.79
N THR A 174 -2.22 11.11 16.05
CA THR A 174 -3.58 11.65 16.31
C THR A 174 -4.50 11.46 15.10
N HIS A 175 -3.98 11.61 13.89
CA HIS A 175 -4.78 11.60 12.67
C HIS A 175 -4.59 10.34 11.82
N TYR A 176 -4.13 9.24 12.43
CA TYR A 176 -3.77 8.00 11.73
C TYR A 176 -4.84 7.55 10.73
N ASN A 177 -6.06 7.35 11.18
CA ASN A 177 -7.13 6.81 10.34
C ASN A 177 -7.44 7.72 9.16
N ILE A 178 -7.61 9.02 9.39
CA ILE A 178 -7.94 9.97 8.32
C ILE A 178 -6.80 10.13 7.30
N LEU A 179 -5.55 10.02 7.73
CA LEU A 179 -4.39 10.09 6.86
C LEU A 179 -4.22 8.83 6.01
N VAL A 180 -4.46 7.66 6.59
CA VAL A 180 -4.46 6.38 5.86
C VAL A 180 -5.61 6.35 4.86
N ASP A 181 -6.82 6.76 5.26
CA ASP A 181 -7.98 6.86 4.38
C ASP A 181 -7.75 7.85 3.24
N PHE A 182 -7.10 8.99 3.52
CA PHE A 182 -6.71 9.97 2.51
C PHE A 182 -5.76 9.37 1.46
N ALA A 183 -4.77 8.59 1.91
CA ALA A 183 -3.85 7.91 0.98
C ALA A 183 -4.57 6.85 0.13
N TYR A 184 -5.42 6.03 0.73
CA TYR A 184 -6.22 5.03 0.01
C TYR A 184 -7.24 5.67 -0.94
N TRP A 185 -7.83 6.80 -0.58
CA TRP A 185 -8.71 7.55 -1.48
C TRP A 185 -7.96 7.99 -2.74
N ASN A 186 -6.78 8.61 -2.58
CA ASN A 186 -5.97 9.04 -3.71
C ASN A 186 -5.47 7.85 -4.56
N LEU A 187 -5.09 6.74 -3.92
CA LEU A 187 -4.74 5.49 -4.59
C LEU A 187 -5.94 4.94 -5.39
N THR A 188 -7.14 5.00 -4.83
CA THR A 188 -8.37 4.59 -5.51
C THR A 188 -8.59 5.38 -6.79
N LEU A 189 -8.51 6.70 -6.72
CA LEU A 189 -8.65 7.58 -7.88
C LEU A 189 -7.58 7.27 -8.94
N PHE A 190 -6.33 7.09 -8.51
CA PHE A 190 -5.23 6.73 -9.39
C PHE A 190 -5.45 5.38 -10.09
N LEU A 191 -5.86 4.35 -9.36
CA LEU A 191 -6.11 3.02 -9.91
C LEU A 191 -7.36 2.95 -10.76
N GLN A 192 -8.40 3.73 -10.46
CA GLN A 192 -9.62 3.75 -11.27
C GLN A 192 -9.35 4.20 -12.71
N THR A 193 -8.44 5.15 -12.91
CA THR A 193 -8.05 5.57 -14.28
C THR A 193 -7.31 4.48 -15.06
N ARG A 194 -6.70 3.52 -14.38
CA ARG A 194 -5.95 2.41 -14.98
C ARG A 194 -6.76 1.13 -15.09
N ASN A 195 -7.88 1.09 -14.40
CA ASN A 195 -8.81 -0.05 -14.34
C ASN A 195 -10.25 0.45 -14.57
N PRO A 196 -10.55 1.10 -15.72
CA PRO A 196 -11.84 1.75 -15.94
C PRO A 196 -13.03 0.79 -15.89
N ASN A 197 -12.81 -0.47 -16.24
CA ASN A 197 -13.85 -1.52 -16.27
C ASN A 197 -13.97 -2.29 -14.95
N VAL A 198 -13.16 -1.95 -13.93
CA VAL A 198 -13.20 -2.63 -12.63
C VAL A 198 -14.02 -1.80 -11.64
N PRO A 199 -15.21 -2.28 -11.23
CA PRO A 199 -16.03 -1.55 -10.27
C PRO A 199 -15.48 -1.66 -8.84
N ALA A 200 -15.82 -0.69 -7.99
CA ALA A 200 -15.58 -0.71 -6.56
C ALA A 200 -14.09 -0.97 -6.18
N ILE A 201 -13.16 -0.25 -6.77
CA ILE A 201 -11.72 -0.31 -6.46
C ILE A 201 -11.45 -0.27 -4.94
N PRO A 202 -12.10 0.59 -4.12
CA PRO A 202 -11.82 0.62 -2.67
C PRO A 202 -11.95 -0.74 -2.00
N ASN A 203 -12.95 -1.52 -2.37
CA ASN A 203 -13.18 -2.85 -1.79
C ASN A 203 -12.15 -3.90 -2.22
N LYS A 204 -11.28 -3.56 -3.17
CA LYS A 204 -10.26 -4.42 -3.73
C LYS A 204 -8.84 -4.08 -3.25
N LEU A 205 -8.68 -2.99 -2.50
CA LEU A 205 -7.39 -2.54 -2.00
C LEU A 205 -7.04 -3.17 -0.66
N ILE A 206 -8.03 -3.39 0.20
CA ILE A 206 -7.82 -3.89 1.55
C ILE A 206 -8.48 -5.26 1.67
N ARG A 207 -7.69 -6.27 2.03
CA ARG A 207 -8.22 -7.59 2.31
C ARG A 207 -9.09 -7.51 3.56
N PRO A 208 -10.36 -7.95 3.51
CA PRO A 208 -11.19 -8.00 4.70
C PRO A 208 -10.65 -9.04 5.69
N GLU A 209 -10.58 -8.70 6.97
CA GLU A 209 -10.14 -9.62 8.03
C GLU A 209 -11.07 -10.82 8.14
N VAL A 210 -12.36 -10.56 8.01
CA VAL A 210 -13.40 -11.59 8.03
C VAL A 210 -14.21 -11.50 6.75
N ARG A 211 -14.30 -12.60 6.02
CA ARG A 211 -15.17 -12.70 4.85
C ARG A 211 -16.61 -12.55 5.31
N LYS A 212 -17.30 -11.51 4.84
CA LYS A 212 -18.74 -11.36 5.11
C LYS A 212 -19.50 -12.57 4.62
N SER A 213 -20.36 -13.11 5.45
CA SER A 213 -21.26 -14.19 5.05
C SER A 213 -22.10 -13.77 3.84
N LEU A 214 -22.23 -14.67 2.86
CA LEU A 214 -23.08 -14.48 1.70
C LEU A 214 -24.57 -14.71 2.01
N THR A 215 -24.94 -14.89 3.27
CA THR A 215 -26.29 -15.23 3.74
C THR A 215 -27.38 -14.29 3.19
N LYS A 216 -27.08 -13.03 2.96
CA LYS A 216 -28.05 -12.09 2.36
C LYS A 216 -28.22 -12.29 0.85
N GLN A 217 -27.33 -13.02 0.19
CA GLN A 217 -27.42 -13.31 -1.24
C GLN A 217 -28.34 -14.49 -1.51
N HIS A 218 -28.61 -15.36 -0.54
CA HIS A 218 -29.59 -16.43 -0.67
C HIS A 218 -30.96 -15.87 -1.07
N ASN A 219 -31.42 -14.83 -0.40
CA ASN A 219 -32.71 -14.21 -0.71
C ASN A 219 -32.82 -13.70 -2.15
N TYR A 220 -31.70 -13.18 -2.69
CA TYR A 220 -31.64 -12.75 -4.10
C TYR A 220 -31.75 -13.96 -5.04
N TRP A 221 -30.98 -15.00 -4.79
CA TRP A 221 -31.00 -16.22 -5.62
C TRP A 221 -32.30 -17.00 -5.50
N ASP A 222 -32.89 -17.04 -4.29
CA ASP A 222 -34.25 -17.60 -4.09
C ASP A 222 -35.28 -16.87 -4.94
N MET A 223 -35.24 -15.54 -4.97
CA MET A 223 -36.12 -14.73 -5.79
C MET A 223 -35.87 -14.98 -7.30
N VAL A 224 -34.61 -15.03 -7.73
CA VAL A 224 -34.24 -15.30 -9.13
C VAL A 224 -34.73 -16.68 -9.57
N MET A 225 -34.55 -17.72 -8.73
CA MET A 225 -35.01 -19.07 -9.03
C MET A 225 -36.57 -19.19 -9.00
N THR A 226 -37.21 -18.41 -8.14
CA THR A 226 -38.69 -18.39 -8.06
C THR A 226 -39.31 -17.75 -9.31
N ILE A 227 -38.69 -16.70 -9.86
CA ILE A 227 -39.21 -15.96 -11.03
C ILE A 227 -38.70 -16.57 -12.33
N GLY A 228 -37.41 -16.93 -12.40
CA GLY A 228 -36.73 -17.38 -13.62
C GLY A 228 -36.65 -18.90 -13.81
N GLY A 229 -37.09 -19.67 -12.80
CA GLY A 229 -36.99 -21.14 -12.82
C GLY A 229 -35.62 -21.65 -12.29
N PRO A 230 -35.46 -23.00 -12.31
CA PRO A 230 -34.27 -23.64 -11.76
C PRO A 230 -32.99 -23.25 -12.51
N ILE A 231 -31.92 -22.96 -11.76
CA ILE A 231 -30.60 -22.61 -12.30
C ILE A 231 -29.67 -23.82 -12.18
N HIS A 232 -28.99 -24.14 -13.25
CA HIS A 232 -27.99 -25.19 -13.29
C HIS A 232 -26.56 -24.62 -13.26
N CYS A 233 -25.65 -25.34 -12.62
CA CYS A 233 -24.24 -25.01 -12.64
C CYS A 233 -23.70 -25.14 -14.08
N ILE A 234 -23.12 -24.09 -14.63
CA ILE A 234 -22.57 -24.05 -16.00
C ILE A 234 -21.40 -25.03 -16.23
N TYR A 235 -20.78 -25.54 -15.18
CA TYR A 235 -19.64 -26.46 -15.26
C TYR A 235 -20.04 -27.92 -15.05
N THR A 236 -21.07 -28.18 -14.22
CA THR A 236 -21.42 -29.55 -13.81
C THR A 236 -22.82 -29.95 -14.20
N ASP A 237 -23.61 -29.03 -14.74
CA ASP A 237 -25.03 -29.16 -15.06
C ASP A 237 -25.92 -29.60 -13.86
N LYS A 238 -25.36 -29.56 -12.65
CA LYS A 238 -26.14 -29.86 -11.45
C LYS A 238 -27.08 -28.72 -11.13
N LEU A 239 -28.30 -29.07 -10.70
CA LEU A 239 -29.24 -28.08 -10.15
C LEU A 239 -28.66 -27.41 -8.95
N LEU A 240 -28.64 -26.08 -8.96
CA LEU A 240 -28.21 -25.28 -7.82
C LEU A 240 -29.36 -25.11 -6.83
N HIS A 241 -29.06 -25.31 -5.56
CA HIS A 241 -30.00 -25.05 -4.49
C HIS A 241 -29.61 -23.74 -3.76
N PRO A 242 -30.60 -22.99 -3.23
CA PRO A 242 -30.31 -21.71 -2.53
C PRO A 242 -29.34 -21.82 -1.35
N LYS A 243 -29.05 -23.04 -0.89
CA LYS A 243 -28.14 -23.32 0.22
C LYS A 243 -26.73 -23.76 -0.23
N ASP A 244 -26.53 -23.93 -1.54
CA ASP A 244 -25.24 -24.25 -2.14
C ASP A 244 -24.46 -22.95 -2.46
#